data_1a902eff14626b3a720b2295ba820e60
#
_entry.id   1a902eff14626b3a720b2295ba820e60
#
_cell.length_a   1.000
_cell.length_b   1.000
_cell.length_c   1.000
_cell.angle_alpha   90.00
_cell.angle_beta   90.00
_cell.angle_gamma   90.00
#
_symmetry.space_group_name_H-M   'P 1'
#
loop_
_entity.id
_entity.type
_entity.pdbx_description
1 polymer ?
#
loop_
_entity_poly.entity_id
_entity_poly.type
_entity_poly.pdbx_seq_one_letter_code
_entity_poly.pdbx_strand_id
1 'polypeptide(L)'
;SAEDFDDYLRTTFGDGAGRVKLAYAAELDESPGKAQHEIRTDLFMGFSMRKWAGYQSSVGQQSYLYFMDYVPPAFQMYLAESPALSLPGGARSAGAYHSGELAYVFNSLSEFGEMWSKDDKIMAKRMNEYWSSFAKTGKPLAESGGVWDPYQSTTHNTMQFNLEGEQSTTLRLEKYDALASRDEI
;
A
#
# COMPACT_ATOMS: atom_id res chain seq x y z
N SER A 1 -13.22 14.60 16.60
CA SER A 1 -13.92 15.77 16.03
C SER A 1 -13.07 16.46 14.99
N ALA A 2 -13.60 17.44 14.26
CA ALA A 2 -12.81 18.26 13.34
C ALA A 2 -11.74 19.07 14.07
N GLU A 3 -12.02 19.55 15.28
CA GLU A 3 -11.07 20.27 16.13
C GLU A 3 -9.89 19.37 16.53
N ASP A 4 -10.15 18.15 16.98
CA ASP A 4 -9.09 17.18 17.32
C ASP A 4 -8.21 16.85 16.10
N PHE A 5 -8.80 16.81 14.91
CA PHE A 5 -8.07 16.57 13.66
C PHE A 5 -7.16 17.77 13.31
N ASP A 6 -7.66 18.99 13.45
CA ASP A 6 -6.85 20.20 13.21
C ASP A 6 -5.71 20.31 14.24
N ASP A 7 -5.94 19.96 15.50
CA ASP A 7 -4.90 19.87 16.52
C ASP A 7 -3.86 18.79 16.21
N TYR A 8 -4.30 17.63 15.74
CA TYR A 8 -3.41 16.58 15.28
C TYR A 8 -2.52 17.06 14.14
N LEU A 9 -3.08 17.73 13.13
CA LEU A 9 -2.31 18.25 12.01
C LEU A 9 -1.28 19.31 12.44
N ARG A 10 -1.70 20.27 13.26
CA ARG A 10 -0.79 21.31 13.78
C ARG A 10 0.36 20.71 14.60
N THR A 11 0.04 19.77 15.47
CA THR A 11 1.05 19.11 16.32
C THR A 11 2.02 18.26 15.52
N THR A 12 1.54 17.59 14.46
CA THR A 12 2.35 16.65 13.67
C THR A 12 3.16 17.32 12.57
N PHE A 13 2.61 18.38 11.95
CA PHE A 13 3.15 18.96 10.70
C PHE A 13 3.46 20.46 10.80
N GLY A 14 3.19 21.12 11.94
CA GLY A 14 3.48 22.54 12.11
C GLY A 14 2.92 23.39 10.97
N ASP A 15 3.79 24.15 10.31
CA ASP A 15 3.43 25.01 9.18
C ASP A 15 2.96 24.23 7.94
N GLY A 16 3.32 22.96 7.82
CA GLY A 16 2.85 22.05 6.76
C GLY A 16 1.40 21.57 6.92
N ALA A 17 0.77 21.77 8.07
CA ALA A 17 -0.57 21.26 8.39
C ALA A 17 -1.63 21.58 7.33
N GLY A 18 -1.63 22.81 6.80
CA GLY A 18 -2.58 23.23 5.77
C GLY A 18 -2.40 22.47 4.45
N ARG A 19 -1.16 22.19 4.05
CA ARG A 19 -0.85 21.40 2.85
C ARG A 19 -1.32 19.98 2.99
N VAL A 20 -1.04 19.36 4.14
CA VAL A 20 -1.51 17.99 4.44
C VAL A 20 -3.03 17.93 4.46
N LYS A 21 -3.71 18.88 5.12
CA LYS A 21 -5.18 18.96 5.13
C LYS A 21 -5.77 18.99 3.73
N LEU A 22 -5.16 19.77 2.82
CA LEU A 22 -5.61 19.87 1.43
C LEU A 22 -5.38 18.57 0.66
N ALA A 23 -4.24 17.92 0.83
CA ALA A 23 -3.91 16.67 0.14
C ALA A 23 -4.82 15.49 0.53
N TYR A 24 -5.44 15.55 1.71
CA TYR A 24 -6.38 14.54 2.21
C TYR A 24 -7.82 15.06 2.28
N ALA A 25 -8.17 16.06 1.48
CA ALA A 25 -9.50 16.68 1.52
C ALA A 25 -10.62 15.69 1.20
N ALA A 26 -10.41 14.77 0.25
CA ALA A 26 -11.41 13.77 -0.12
C ALA A 26 -11.76 12.85 1.06
N GLU A 27 -10.76 12.38 1.82
CA GLU A 27 -10.97 11.56 3.00
C GLU A 27 -11.56 12.37 4.15
N LEU A 28 -11.20 13.66 4.24
CA LEU A 28 -11.77 14.58 5.23
C LEU A 28 -13.26 14.86 4.97
N ASP A 29 -13.68 14.92 3.71
CA ASP A 29 -15.10 15.05 3.32
C ASP A 29 -15.91 13.82 3.77
N GLU A 30 -15.30 12.63 3.83
CA GLU A 30 -15.94 11.46 4.43
C GLU A 30 -16.02 11.59 5.97
N SER A 31 -14.87 11.81 6.62
CA SER A 31 -14.78 12.11 8.06
C SER A 31 -13.35 12.49 8.48
N PRO A 32 -13.18 13.26 9.58
CA PRO A 32 -11.87 13.52 10.18
C PRO A 32 -11.12 12.23 10.57
N GLY A 33 -11.85 11.22 11.04
CA GLY A 33 -11.28 9.91 11.39
C GLY A 33 -10.70 9.17 10.19
N LYS A 34 -11.38 9.23 9.03
CA LYS A 34 -10.89 8.63 7.78
C LYS A 34 -9.61 9.31 7.32
N ALA A 35 -9.59 10.65 7.26
CA ALA A 35 -8.42 11.40 6.88
C ALA A 35 -7.22 11.11 7.80
N GLN A 36 -7.43 11.11 9.12
CA GLN A 36 -6.38 10.79 10.08
C GLN A 36 -5.84 9.35 9.93
N HIS A 37 -6.72 8.39 9.65
CA HIS A 37 -6.34 7.00 9.40
C HIS A 37 -5.45 6.89 8.16
N GLU A 38 -5.85 7.50 7.04
CA GLU A 38 -5.08 7.50 5.79
C GLU A 38 -3.71 8.18 5.96
N ILE A 39 -3.66 9.34 6.64
CA ILE A 39 -2.40 10.02 6.94
C ILE A 39 -1.46 9.11 7.75
N ARG A 40 -1.96 8.43 8.78
CA ARG A 40 -1.15 7.51 9.60
C ARG A 40 -0.65 6.31 8.80
N THR A 41 -1.50 5.74 7.96
CA THR A 41 -1.14 4.65 7.05
C THR A 41 -0.01 5.07 6.11
N ASP A 42 -0.14 6.23 5.48
CA ASP A 42 0.88 6.74 4.57
C ASP A 42 2.19 7.07 5.29
N LEU A 43 2.15 7.68 6.47
CA LEU A 43 3.35 7.95 7.27
C LEU A 43 4.04 6.65 7.72
N PHE A 44 3.26 5.62 8.08
CA PHE A 44 3.81 4.36 8.59
C PHE A 44 4.60 3.61 7.52
N MET A 45 4.03 3.45 6.32
CA MET A 45 4.64 2.64 5.27
C MET A 45 4.82 3.39 3.94
N GLY A 46 3.78 3.96 3.38
CA GLY A 46 3.80 4.43 1.99
C GLY A 46 4.87 5.49 1.73
N PHE A 47 4.86 6.57 2.48
CA PHE A 47 5.85 7.65 2.39
C PHE A 47 7.27 7.16 2.71
N SER A 48 7.43 6.37 3.77
CA SER A 48 8.73 5.86 4.19
C SER A 48 9.34 4.92 3.15
N MET A 49 8.54 4.04 2.53
CA MET A 49 9.01 3.15 1.47
C MET A 49 9.37 3.91 0.20
N ARG A 50 8.58 4.92 -0.20
CA ARG A 50 8.92 5.80 -1.31
C ARG A 50 10.24 6.53 -1.07
N LYS A 51 10.44 7.06 0.13
CA LYS A 51 11.67 7.74 0.53
C LYS A 51 12.87 6.80 0.46
N TRP A 52 12.73 5.58 0.97
CA TRP A 52 13.77 4.56 0.89
C TRP A 52 14.10 4.17 -0.56
N ALA A 53 13.08 3.94 -1.40
CA ALA A 53 13.28 3.67 -2.82
C ALA A 53 14.01 4.84 -3.52
N GLY A 54 13.72 6.09 -3.14
CA GLY A 54 14.43 7.27 -3.61
C GLY A 54 15.91 7.27 -3.24
N TYR A 55 16.26 6.91 -2.02
CA TYR A 55 17.65 6.78 -1.60
C TYR A 55 18.38 5.67 -2.37
N GLN A 56 17.75 4.52 -2.59
CA GLN A 56 18.34 3.46 -3.43
C GLN A 56 18.61 3.96 -4.85
N SER A 57 17.63 4.63 -5.45
CA SER A 57 17.77 5.23 -6.79
C SER A 57 18.92 6.25 -6.85
N SER A 58 19.09 7.09 -5.82
CA SER A 58 20.14 8.12 -5.78
C SER A 58 21.56 7.57 -5.74
N VAL A 59 21.73 6.35 -5.26
CA VAL A 59 23.04 5.63 -5.24
C VAL A 59 23.16 4.59 -6.36
N GLY A 60 22.28 4.65 -7.37
CA GLY A 60 22.31 3.79 -8.55
C GLY A 60 21.85 2.35 -8.31
N GLN A 61 21.18 2.08 -7.17
CA GLN A 61 20.61 0.77 -6.88
C GLN A 61 19.18 0.66 -7.41
N GLN A 62 18.85 -0.49 -7.98
CA GLN A 62 17.48 -0.77 -8.41
C GLN A 62 16.62 -1.21 -7.22
N SER A 63 15.47 -0.60 -7.08
CA SER A 63 14.41 -1.03 -6.17
C SER A 63 13.07 -0.99 -6.88
N TYR A 64 12.13 -1.75 -6.41
CA TYR A 64 10.82 -1.89 -7.02
C TYR A 64 9.77 -1.55 -5.98
N LEU A 65 9.03 -0.49 -6.22
CA LEU A 65 8.00 0.00 -5.29
C LEU A 65 6.64 -0.51 -5.70
N TYR A 66 5.85 -0.98 -4.73
CA TYR A 66 4.48 -1.39 -4.98
C TYR A 66 3.52 -0.80 -3.95
N PHE A 67 2.27 -0.79 -4.32
CA PHE A 67 1.14 -0.44 -3.47
C PHE A 67 0.03 -1.45 -3.73
N MET A 68 -0.47 -2.09 -2.67
CA MET A 68 -1.60 -3.01 -2.76
C MET A 68 -2.87 -2.30 -2.29
N ASP A 69 -3.82 -2.16 -3.18
CA ASP A 69 -5.18 -1.71 -2.89
C ASP A 69 -6.24 -2.77 -3.20
N TYR A 70 -5.81 -3.96 -3.62
CA TYR A 70 -6.66 -5.13 -3.66
C TYR A 70 -7.02 -5.55 -2.23
N VAL A 71 -8.33 -5.62 -1.94
CA VAL A 71 -8.85 -5.94 -0.61
C VAL A 71 -8.97 -7.45 -0.44
N PRO A 72 -8.11 -8.10 0.37
CA PRO A 72 -8.23 -9.52 0.65
C PRO A 72 -9.40 -9.81 1.61
N PRO A 73 -9.91 -11.04 1.67
CA PRO A 73 -10.71 -11.44 2.82
C PRO A 73 -9.86 -11.39 4.09
N ALA A 74 -10.47 -11.03 5.21
CA ALA A 74 -9.76 -10.98 6.47
C ALA A 74 -9.39 -12.39 6.93
N PHE A 75 -8.13 -12.60 7.28
CA PHE A 75 -7.60 -13.86 7.78
C PHE A 75 -6.51 -13.63 8.83
N GLN A 76 -6.24 -14.64 9.63
CA GLN A 76 -5.15 -14.65 10.61
C GLN A 76 -4.04 -15.57 10.16
N MET A 77 -2.88 -15.01 9.86
CA MET A 77 -1.72 -15.76 9.39
C MET A 77 -1.10 -16.69 10.43
N TYR A 78 -1.30 -16.38 11.70
CA TYR A 78 -0.58 -17.03 12.80
C TYR A 78 -1.45 -17.96 13.65
N LEU A 79 -2.73 -18.12 13.30
CA LEU A 79 -3.66 -18.98 14.03
C LEU A 79 -4.19 -20.07 13.11
N ALA A 80 -3.53 -21.22 13.14
CA ALA A 80 -3.90 -22.40 12.35
C ALA A 80 -5.34 -22.89 12.59
N GLU A 81 -5.90 -22.65 13.80
CA GLU A 81 -7.22 -23.11 14.21
C GLU A 81 -8.37 -22.17 13.79
N SER A 82 -8.03 -20.92 13.44
CA SER A 82 -9.02 -19.92 13.02
C SER A 82 -8.41 -18.98 11.97
N PRO A 83 -8.12 -19.49 10.79
CA PRO A 83 -7.44 -18.68 9.76
C PRO A 83 -8.33 -17.56 9.23
N ALA A 84 -9.66 -17.73 9.21
CA ALA A 84 -10.59 -16.68 8.77
C ALA A 84 -11.06 -15.81 9.93
N LEU A 85 -11.14 -14.49 9.69
CA LEU A 85 -11.69 -13.53 10.62
C LEU A 85 -13.14 -13.19 10.27
N SER A 86 -14.03 -13.24 11.28
CA SER A 86 -15.38 -12.72 11.15
C SER A 86 -15.40 -11.24 11.54
N LEU A 87 -15.70 -10.37 10.58
CA LEU A 87 -15.78 -8.93 10.77
C LEU A 87 -17.22 -8.43 10.62
N PRO A 88 -17.65 -7.39 11.39
CA PRO A 88 -19.01 -6.86 11.34
C PRO A 88 -19.47 -6.40 9.95
N GLY A 89 -18.57 -5.93 9.11
CA GLY A 89 -18.85 -5.50 7.73
C GLY A 89 -18.66 -6.59 6.68
N GLY A 90 -18.46 -7.83 7.07
CA GLY A 90 -18.15 -8.94 6.17
C GLY A 90 -16.64 -9.16 5.95
N ALA A 91 -16.30 -10.24 5.26
CA ALA A 91 -14.92 -10.74 5.16
C ALA A 91 -13.90 -9.73 4.56
N ARG A 92 -14.38 -8.75 3.78
CA ARG A 92 -13.51 -7.75 3.12
C ARG A 92 -13.63 -6.35 3.70
N SER A 93 -14.24 -6.18 4.87
CA SER A 93 -14.43 -4.86 5.49
C SER A 93 -13.18 -4.29 6.16
N ALA A 94 -12.10 -5.06 6.25
CA ALA A 94 -10.82 -4.59 6.78
C ALA A 94 -10.02 -3.72 5.79
N GLY A 95 -10.43 -3.63 4.53
CA GLY A 95 -9.65 -2.98 3.50
C GLY A 95 -8.40 -3.77 3.11
N ALA A 96 -7.46 -3.13 2.42
CA ALA A 96 -6.15 -3.69 2.09
C ALA A 96 -5.22 -3.51 3.30
N TYR A 97 -5.33 -4.40 4.28
CA TYR A 97 -4.61 -4.30 5.55
C TYR A 97 -3.16 -4.78 5.44
N HIS A 98 -2.32 -4.28 6.35
CA HIS A 98 -0.92 -4.67 6.45
C HIS A 98 -0.74 -6.19 6.59
N SER A 99 0.19 -6.75 5.83
CA SER A 99 0.45 -8.19 5.70
C SER A 99 -0.64 -9.01 5.00
N GLY A 100 -1.71 -8.37 4.50
CA GLY A 100 -2.75 -9.04 3.72
C GLY A 100 -2.24 -9.60 2.38
N GLU A 101 -1.14 -9.09 1.87
CA GLU A 101 -0.50 -9.53 0.62
C GLU A 101 0.28 -10.83 0.75
N LEU A 102 0.70 -11.22 1.95
CA LEU A 102 1.64 -12.34 2.11
C LEU A 102 1.10 -13.67 1.60
N ALA A 103 -0.20 -13.95 1.80
CA ALA A 103 -0.83 -15.15 1.27
C ALA A 103 -0.78 -15.21 -0.27
N TYR A 104 -0.85 -14.06 -0.92
CA TYR A 104 -0.74 -13.94 -2.38
C TYR A 104 0.71 -14.06 -2.84
N VAL A 105 1.64 -13.36 -2.23
CA VAL A 105 3.07 -13.42 -2.55
C VAL A 105 3.59 -14.85 -2.51
N PHE A 106 3.26 -15.60 -1.46
CA PHE A 106 3.68 -16.99 -1.30
C PHE A 106 2.77 -18.00 -1.99
N ASN A 107 1.69 -17.54 -2.64
CA ASN A 107 0.68 -18.41 -3.27
C ASN A 107 0.18 -19.52 -2.33
N SER A 108 -0.03 -19.17 -1.07
CA SER A 108 -0.38 -20.08 0.02
C SER A 108 -1.85 -19.98 0.45
N LEU A 109 -2.73 -19.55 -0.46
CA LEU A 109 -4.15 -19.32 -0.17
C LEU A 109 -4.83 -20.55 0.42
N SER A 110 -4.48 -21.77 -0.04
CA SER A 110 -5.05 -23.02 0.44
C SER A 110 -4.81 -23.30 1.93
N GLU A 111 -3.74 -22.72 2.49
CA GLU A 111 -3.40 -22.89 3.90
C GLU A 111 -4.36 -22.11 4.83
N PHE A 112 -5.12 -21.19 4.29
CA PHE A 112 -6.02 -20.29 5.04
C PHE A 112 -7.51 -20.58 4.78
N GLY A 113 -7.86 -21.75 4.23
CA GLY A 113 -9.23 -22.18 4.03
C GLY A 113 -9.79 -21.86 2.64
N GLU A 114 -11.13 -21.90 2.50
CA GLU A 114 -11.82 -21.84 1.20
C GLU A 114 -12.45 -20.46 0.91
N MET A 115 -12.07 -19.42 1.61
CA MET A 115 -12.65 -18.08 1.49
C MET A 115 -12.26 -17.33 0.22
N TRP A 116 -11.40 -17.89 -0.62
CA TRP A 116 -10.74 -17.22 -1.74
C TRP A 116 -11.56 -17.29 -3.02
N SER A 117 -11.82 -16.14 -3.62
CA SER A 117 -12.47 -15.99 -4.91
C SER A 117 -11.55 -16.39 -6.09
N LYS A 118 -12.11 -16.35 -7.30
CA LYS A 118 -11.29 -16.51 -8.52
C LYS A 118 -10.26 -15.37 -8.67
N ASP A 119 -10.66 -14.15 -8.31
CA ASP A 119 -9.79 -12.97 -8.41
C ASP A 119 -8.64 -13.06 -7.42
N ASP A 120 -8.87 -13.59 -6.22
CA ASP A 120 -7.79 -13.89 -5.26
C ASP A 120 -6.76 -14.85 -5.85
N LYS A 121 -7.21 -15.91 -6.53
CA LYS A 121 -6.31 -16.88 -7.17
C LYS A 121 -5.50 -16.28 -8.31
N ILE A 122 -6.12 -15.39 -9.11
CA ILE A 122 -5.43 -14.65 -10.16
C ILE A 122 -4.39 -13.71 -9.55
N MET A 123 -4.75 -12.98 -8.50
CA MET A 123 -3.84 -12.09 -7.78
C MET A 123 -2.67 -12.86 -7.19
N ALA A 124 -2.92 -13.99 -6.52
CA ALA A 124 -1.88 -14.83 -5.94
C ALA A 124 -0.90 -15.35 -6.99
N LYS A 125 -1.40 -15.84 -8.13
CA LYS A 125 -0.54 -16.27 -9.23
C LYS A 125 0.35 -15.12 -9.70
N ARG A 126 -0.24 -13.95 -9.99
CA ARG A 126 0.46 -12.76 -10.49
C ARG A 126 1.54 -12.28 -9.51
N MET A 127 1.20 -12.11 -8.24
CA MET A 127 2.15 -11.67 -7.24
C MET A 127 3.28 -12.67 -7.04
N ASN A 128 2.97 -13.96 -6.95
CA ASN A 128 3.99 -15.00 -6.81
C ASN A 128 4.94 -15.05 -8.01
N GLU A 129 4.46 -14.84 -9.22
CA GLU A 129 5.31 -14.76 -10.43
C GLU A 129 6.29 -13.58 -10.33
N TYR A 130 5.84 -12.39 -9.94
CA TYR A 130 6.72 -11.23 -9.77
C TYR A 130 7.80 -11.46 -8.71
N TRP A 131 7.44 -11.93 -7.53
CA TRP A 131 8.40 -12.17 -6.45
C TRP A 131 9.36 -13.31 -6.77
N SER A 132 8.86 -14.41 -7.36
CA SER A 132 9.69 -15.55 -7.75
C SER A 132 10.67 -15.16 -8.87
N SER A 133 10.23 -14.37 -9.85
CA SER A 133 11.10 -13.86 -10.91
C SER A 133 12.16 -12.92 -10.33
N PHE A 134 11.76 -11.97 -9.46
CA PHE A 134 12.69 -11.08 -8.81
C PHE A 134 13.74 -11.83 -8.00
N ALA A 135 13.35 -12.83 -7.21
CA ALA A 135 14.28 -13.64 -6.43
C ALA A 135 15.30 -14.39 -7.30
N LYS A 136 14.92 -14.79 -8.52
CA LYS A 136 15.79 -15.54 -9.45
C LYS A 136 16.69 -14.63 -10.28
N THR A 137 16.20 -13.46 -10.67
CA THR A 137 16.82 -12.66 -11.75
C THR A 137 17.10 -11.21 -11.34
N GLY A 138 16.63 -10.76 -10.19
CA GLY A 138 16.63 -9.36 -9.77
C GLY A 138 15.61 -8.48 -10.50
N LYS A 139 14.70 -9.08 -11.31
CA LYS A 139 13.67 -8.36 -12.06
C LYS A 139 12.30 -9.00 -11.82
N PRO A 140 11.29 -8.20 -11.38
CA PRO A 140 9.94 -8.71 -11.24
C PRO A 140 9.25 -8.82 -12.61
N LEU A 141 8.94 -10.05 -13.02
CA LEU A 141 8.25 -10.37 -14.26
C LEU A 141 7.11 -11.34 -13.97
N ALA A 142 5.96 -11.14 -14.60
CA ALA A 142 4.82 -12.04 -14.54
C ALA A 142 4.18 -12.19 -15.93
N GLU A 143 3.76 -13.40 -16.29
CA GLU A 143 3.11 -13.66 -17.57
C GLU A 143 1.82 -12.86 -17.76
N SER A 144 1.03 -12.77 -16.70
CA SER A 144 -0.27 -12.09 -16.68
C SER A 144 -0.22 -10.71 -16.06
N GLY A 145 0.99 -10.16 -15.88
CA GLY A 145 1.20 -8.87 -15.24
C GLY A 145 1.65 -7.78 -16.21
N GLY A 146 1.51 -6.54 -15.79
CA GLY A 146 2.07 -5.37 -16.47
C GLY A 146 3.59 -5.27 -16.31
N VAL A 147 4.18 -4.28 -16.95
CA VAL A 147 5.59 -3.93 -16.74
C VAL A 147 5.75 -3.33 -15.34
N TRP A 148 6.74 -3.82 -14.60
CA TRP A 148 7.13 -3.25 -13.31
C TRP A 148 8.56 -2.73 -13.42
N ASP A 149 8.68 -1.43 -13.72
CA ASP A 149 9.98 -0.77 -13.85
C ASP A 149 10.58 -0.45 -12.47
N PRO A 150 11.92 -0.37 -12.39
CA PRO A 150 12.58 0.11 -11.19
C PRO A 150 12.10 1.52 -10.80
N TYR A 151 11.98 1.78 -9.51
CA TYR A 151 11.63 3.10 -9.01
C TYR A 151 12.68 4.13 -9.42
N GLN A 152 12.20 5.28 -9.89
CA GLN A 152 13.00 6.46 -10.18
C GLN A 152 12.36 7.68 -9.49
N SER A 153 13.17 8.51 -8.83
CA SER A 153 12.68 9.71 -8.15
C SER A 153 12.08 10.75 -9.11
N THR A 154 12.35 10.64 -10.41
CA THR A 154 11.80 11.52 -11.45
C THR A 154 10.46 11.05 -12.01
N THR A 155 10.18 9.76 -11.96
CA THR A 155 8.96 9.15 -12.54
C THR A 155 8.05 8.50 -11.49
N HIS A 156 8.56 8.28 -10.29
CA HIS A 156 7.83 7.67 -9.15
C HIS A 156 7.13 6.35 -9.48
N ASN A 157 7.73 5.51 -10.34
CA ASN A 157 7.17 4.25 -10.77
C ASN A 157 6.74 3.38 -9.59
N THR A 158 5.47 3.06 -9.51
CA THR A 158 4.87 2.24 -8.44
C THR A 158 3.94 1.23 -9.06
N MET A 159 4.16 -0.05 -8.82
CA MET A 159 3.23 -1.11 -9.23
C MET A 159 2.01 -1.09 -8.32
N GLN A 160 0.83 -0.94 -8.89
CA GLN A 160 -0.42 -1.00 -8.15
C GLN A 160 -1.02 -2.41 -8.26
N PHE A 161 -1.09 -3.12 -7.13
CA PHE A 161 -1.73 -4.41 -7.07
C PHE A 161 -3.23 -4.26 -6.79
N ASN A 162 -3.97 -4.17 -7.87
CA ASN A 162 -5.42 -4.31 -7.97
C ASN A 162 -5.74 -5.36 -9.05
N LEU A 163 -7.00 -5.52 -9.43
CA LEU A 163 -7.37 -6.50 -10.48
C LEU A 163 -6.77 -6.17 -11.85
N GLU A 164 -6.53 -4.91 -12.13
CA GLU A 164 -5.97 -4.43 -13.40
C GLU A 164 -4.45 -4.61 -13.44
N GLY A 165 -3.77 -4.38 -12.33
CA GLY A 165 -2.33 -4.63 -12.17
C GLY A 165 -1.47 -3.70 -13.02
N GLU A 166 -1.67 -2.39 -12.90
CA GLU A 166 -0.97 -1.38 -13.68
C GLU A 166 0.13 -0.67 -12.88
N GLN A 167 1.18 -0.24 -13.58
CA GLN A 167 2.16 0.66 -13.03
C GLN A 167 1.66 2.11 -13.11
N SER A 168 1.77 2.84 -12.00
CA SER A 168 1.41 4.26 -11.91
C SER A 168 2.64 5.12 -11.63
N THR A 169 2.63 6.34 -12.15
CA THR A 169 3.65 7.38 -11.86
C THR A 169 3.11 8.50 -10.97
N THR A 170 1.82 8.49 -10.68
CA THR A 170 1.14 9.55 -9.91
C THR A 170 0.49 9.06 -8.64
N LEU A 171 0.59 7.75 -8.34
CA LEU A 171 -0.08 7.14 -7.20
C LEU A 171 0.32 7.84 -5.89
N ARG A 172 -0.65 8.46 -5.23
CA ARG A 172 -0.52 9.18 -3.95
C ARG A 172 0.58 10.26 -3.93
N LEU A 173 1.00 10.76 -5.10
CA LEU A 173 2.14 11.67 -5.25
C LEU A 173 1.96 12.94 -4.42
N GLU A 174 0.82 13.64 -4.57
CA GLU A 174 0.51 14.87 -3.84
C GLU A 174 0.45 14.65 -2.32
N LYS A 175 -0.08 13.50 -1.90
CA LYS A 175 -0.14 13.13 -0.47
C LYS A 175 1.26 12.95 0.12
N TYR A 176 2.12 12.19 -0.55
CA TYR A 176 3.49 11.97 -0.07
C TYR A 176 4.34 13.24 -0.12
N ASP A 177 4.13 14.10 -1.11
CA ASP A 177 4.81 15.40 -1.18
C ASP A 177 4.33 16.36 -0.07
N ALA A 178 3.05 16.29 0.31
CA ALA A 178 2.55 17.02 1.46
C ALA A 178 3.14 16.51 2.78
N LEU A 179 3.26 15.18 2.93
CA LEU A 179 3.85 14.58 4.14
C LEU A 179 5.35 14.89 4.31
N ALA A 180 6.07 15.14 3.21
CA ALA A 180 7.49 15.52 3.25
C ALA A 180 7.74 16.82 4.03
N SER A 181 6.74 17.69 4.17
CA SER A 181 6.84 18.91 4.98
C SER A 181 7.14 18.68 6.46
N ARG A 182 6.96 17.45 6.97
CA ARG A 182 7.35 17.06 8.32
C ARG A 182 8.88 17.03 8.52
N ASP A 183 9.63 16.73 7.46
CA ASP A 183 11.09 16.60 7.55
C ASP A 183 11.79 17.98 7.41
N GLU A 184 11.04 19.05 7.17
CA GLU A 184 11.54 20.42 7.06
C GLU A 184 11.55 21.18 8.39
N ILE A 185 11.08 20.53 9.47
CA ILE A 185 11.05 21.04 10.86
C ILE A 185 12.24 20.48 11.64
#